data_fed15fcb3d561b1f0cfc11a59216d27e
#
_entry.id   fed15fcb3d561b1f0cfc11a59216d27e
#
_cell.length_a   1.000
_cell.length_b   1.000
_cell.length_c   1.000
_cell.angle_alpha   90.00
_cell.angle_beta   90.00
_cell.angle_gamma   90.00
#
_symmetry.space_group_name_H-M   'P 1'
#
loop_
_entity.id
_entity.type
_entity.pdbx_description
1 polymer ?
#
loop_
_entity_poly.entity_id
_entity_poly.type
_entity_poly.pdbx_seq_one_letter_code
_entity_poly.pdbx_strand_id
1 'polypeptide(L)'
;MRWLFLLIPLLCWRAMATGLIDPEDGMVDMSRYLQENPYGFLPIPLVITEPAVGYGGGLFGLFLHGKGRQVDGQFIPPAMSAFGGGGTQNGTWFVGGGHRHTWQDDHIRYLVAGGYADVNLDIYSGDVLGFGNNRAVETETRGYGGMQKLLFRAGDSPVFLGASQFWAKMDISARNNPLVNQVWRQLLGESSITSALGLVAEYDTTDNFFWPGRGLSLSGEYQFYGHYLGGDYRYDLLTLEGKFFLPLSADWTLSLAGDYQTLSQQDKHLPPMARPYIELRGISRYRYQGDDVSTVQTQLAWQMSSRWIVLGFVGAGSAADSTSELYRSAEVAWGSGIRYLIAREYGLRTGVDVAFSDNEQAVYFNVGSGL
;
A
#
# COMPACT_ATOMS: atom_id res chain seq x y z
N MET A 1 -1.72 -4.54 -54.13
CA MET A 1 -1.97 -5.46 -52.99
C MET A 1 -1.29 -5.06 -51.67
N ARG A 2 -1.10 -3.79 -51.36
CA ARG A 2 -0.44 -3.30 -50.10
C ARG A 2 -1.38 -2.66 -49.07
N TRP A 3 -2.65 -2.56 -49.36
CA TRP A 3 -3.65 -1.87 -48.49
C TRP A 3 -4.52 -2.82 -47.67
N LEU A 4 -4.43 -4.16 -47.87
CA LEU A 4 -5.25 -5.13 -47.13
C LEU A 4 -4.72 -5.42 -45.73
N PHE A 5 -3.44 -5.18 -45.45
CA PHE A 5 -2.83 -5.45 -44.13
C PHE A 5 -3.09 -4.38 -43.07
N LEU A 6 -3.58 -3.20 -43.45
CA LEU A 6 -3.90 -2.14 -42.51
C LEU A 6 -5.34 -2.20 -41.94
N LEU A 7 -6.22 -3.00 -42.56
CA LEU A 7 -7.61 -3.14 -42.10
C LEU A 7 -7.80 -4.23 -41.01
N ILE A 8 -6.91 -5.19 -40.94
CA ILE A 8 -6.99 -6.29 -39.95
C ILE A 8 -6.78 -5.80 -38.49
N PRO A 9 -5.81 -4.95 -38.17
CA PRO A 9 -5.68 -4.43 -36.82
C PRO A 9 -6.83 -3.53 -36.38
N LEU A 10 -7.46 -2.78 -37.32
CA LEU A 10 -8.60 -1.92 -37.02
C LEU A 10 -9.90 -2.71 -36.73
N LEU A 11 -10.06 -3.89 -37.34
CA LEU A 11 -11.20 -4.78 -37.07
C LEU A 11 -11.04 -5.52 -35.74
N CYS A 12 -9.82 -5.91 -35.36
CA CYS A 12 -9.55 -6.48 -34.04
C CYS A 12 -9.75 -5.45 -32.92
N TRP A 13 -9.46 -4.19 -33.14
CA TRP A 13 -9.72 -3.12 -32.15
C TRP A 13 -11.22 -2.88 -31.92
N ARG A 14 -12.06 -3.00 -32.96
CA ARG A 14 -13.51 -2.88 -32.79
C ARG A 14 -14.14 -4.05 -32.04
N ALA A 15 -13.64 -5.27 -32.22
CA ALA A 15 -14.12 -6.43 -31.48
C ALA A 15 -13.72 -6.42 -30.00
N MET A 16 -12.53 -5.88 -29.66
CA MET A 16 -12.14 -5.65 -28.27
C MET A 16 -12.94 -4.51 -27.62
N ALA A 17 -13.27 -3.46 -28.36
CA ALA A 17 -13.95 -2.28 -27.82
C ALA A 17 -15.38 -2.57 -27.32
N THR A 18 -16.08 -3.55 -27.91
CA THR A 18 -17.46 -3.90 -27.49
C THR A 18 -17.54 -4.55 -26.12
N GLY A 19 -16.47 -5.22 -25.64
CA GLY A 19 -16.41 -5.82 -24.31
C GLY A 19 -15.98 -4.85 -23.20
N LEU A 20 -15.50 -3.66 -23.56
CA LEU A 20 -14.97 -2.65 -22.61
C LEU A 20 -15.90 -1.45 -22.42
N ILE A 21 -17.08 -1.46 -23.06
CA ILE A 21 -18.07 -0.39 -22.94
C ILE A 21 -19.30 -0.92 -22.23
N ASP A 22 -19.69 -0.23 -21.16
CA ASP A 22 -20.92 -0.53 -20.45
C ASP A 22 -22.14 -0.13 -21.30
N PRO A 23 -23.07 -1.06 -21.57
CA PRO A 23 -24.26 -0.75 -22.37
C PRO A 23 -25.24 0.20 -21.67
N GLU A 24 -25.17 0.35 -20.34
CA GLU A 24 -26.07 1.22 -19.60
C GLU A 24 -25.72 2.71 -19.75
N ASP A 25 -24.43 3.06 -19.74
CA ASP A 25 -24.00 4.46 -19.77
C ASP A 25 -23.05 4.80 -20.92
N GLY A 26 -22.65 3.82 -21.72
CA GLY A 26 -21.73 4.01 -22.85
C GLY A 26 -20.30 4.35 -22.44
N MET A 27 -19.94 4.20 -21.15
CA MET A 27 -18.64 4.50 -20.60
C MET A 27 -17.74 3.26 -20.52
N VAL A 28 -16.44 3.46 -20.36
CA VAL A 28 -15.48 2.37 -20.20
C VAL A 28 -15.77 1.59 -18.93
N ASP A 29 -15.90 0.27 -19.05
CA ASP A 29 -16.09 -0.67 -17.93
C ASP A 29 -15.40 -2.00 -18.20
N MET A 30 -14.52 -2.38 -17.32
CA MET A 30 -13.74 -3.62 -17.44
C MET A 30 -14.45 -4.86 -16.85
N SER A 31 -15.63 -4.71 -16.23
CA SER A 31 -16.30 -5.80 -15.51
C SER A 31 -16.54 -7.00 -16.38
N ARG A 32 -17.13 -6.81 -17.57
CA ARG A 32 -17.40 -7.90 -18.50
C ARG A 32 -16.12 -8.57 -18.99
N TYR A 33 -15.13 -7.78 -19.38
CA TYR A 33 -13.83 -8.29 -19.82
C TYR A 33 -13.18 -9.17 -18.74
N LEU A 34 -13.17 -8.71 -17.48
CA LEU A 34 -12.60 -9.45 -16.36
C LEU A 34 -13.38 -10.72 -16.02
N GLN A 35 -14.72 -10.72 -16.20
CA GLN A 35 -15.56 -11.89 -15.95
C GLN A 35 -15.47 -12.96 -17.03
N GLU A 36 -15.39 -12.56 -18.29
CA GLU A 36 -15.40 -13.47 -19.45
C GLU A 36 -14.00 -14.03 -19.77
N ASN A 37 -12.94 -13.37 -19.28
CA ASN A 37 -11.56 -13.78 -19.53
C ASN A 37 -10.89 -14.20 -18.23
N PRO A 38 -10.84 -15.50 -17.91
CA PRO A 38 -10.22 -16.00 -16.67
C PRO A 38 -8.71 -15.68 -16.57
N TYR A 39 -8.08 -15.34 -17.68
CA TYR A 39 -6.70 -14.85 -17.77
C TYR A 39 -6.62 -13.35 -18.09
N GLY A 40 -7.76 -12.68 -18.12
CA GLY A 40 -7.82 -11.23 -18.32
C GLY A 40 -7.30 -10.50 -17.09
N PHE A 41 -6.63 -9.39 -17.31
CA PHE A 41 -6.12 -8.57 -16.23
C PHE A 41 -6.47 -7.10 -16.43
N LEU A 42 -6.64 -6.39 -15.33
CA LEU A 42 -6.72 -4.95 -15.33
C LEU A 42 -5.30 -4.38 -15.29
N PRO A 43 -4.84 -3.71 -16.35
CA PRO A 43 -3.56 -3.01 -16.31
C PRO A 43 -3.67 -1.80 -15.40
N ILE A 44 -2.81 -1.75 -14.38
CA ILE A 44 -2.71 -0.64 -13.44
C ILE A 44 -1.39 0.07 -13.71
N PRO A 45 -1.40 1.22 -14.40
CA PRO A 45 -0.21 2.02 -14.56
C PRO A 45 0.21 2.57 -13.20
N LEU A 46 1.49 2.45 -12.90
CA LEU A 46 2.08 3.03 -11.71
C LEU A 46 2.82 4.31 -12.12
N VAL A 47 2.43 5.43 -11.53
CA VAL A 47 3.16 6.69 -11.63
C VAL A 47 3.85 6.91 -10.29
N ILE A 48 5.16 6.99 -10.30
CA ILE A 48 5.98 7.17 -9.12
C ILE A 48 6.45 8.62 -9.11
N THR A 49 5.99 9.36 -8.10
CA THR A 49 6.44 10.74 -7.85
C THR A 49 6.89 10.90 -6.41
N GLU A 50 7.18 9.79 -5.75
CA GLU A 50 7.65 9.75 -4.37
C GLU A 50 9.00 10.47 -4.28
N PRO A 51 9.11 11.58 -3.53
CA PRO A 51 10.35 12.36 -3.46
C PRO A 51 11.56 11.55 -3.03
N ALA A 52 11.38 10.54 -2.18
CA ALA A 52 12.46 9.68 -1.68
C ALA A 52 13.12 8.83 -2.78
N VAL A 53 12.40 8.45 -3.84
CA VAL A 53 12.91 7.60 -4.93
C VAL A 53 12.90 8.28 -6.30
N GLY A 54 12.39 9.50 -6.38
CA GLY A 54 12.32 10.29 -7.60
C GLY A 54 11.16 9.90 -8.54
N TYR A 55 11.17 10.49 -9.74
CA TYR A 55 10.12 10.25 -10.72
C TYR A 55 10.34 8.94 -11.47
N GLY A 56 9.24 8.23 -11.71
CA GLY A 56 9.29 6.97 -12.41
C GLY A 56 7.93 6.44 -12.80
N GLY A 57 7.92 5.20 -13.23
CA GLY A 57 6.71 4.51 -13.61
C GLY A 57 6.85 3.00 -13.62
N GLY A 58 5.72 2.35 -13.77
CA GLY A 58 5.65 0.91 -13.84
C GLY A 58 4.30 0.44 -14.32
N LEU A 59 4.11 -0.86 -14.27
CA LEU A 59 2.86 -1.51 -14.62
C LEU A 59 2.62 -2.70 -13.69
N PHE A 60 1.41 -2.78 -13.15
CA PHE A 60 0.89 -3.98 -12.50
C PHE A 60 -0.30 -4.53 -13.28
N GLY A 61 -0.36 -5.86 -13.38
CA GLY A 61 -1.55 -6.56 -13.82
C GLY A 61 -2.33 -7.04 -12.60
N LEU A 62 -3.59 -6.63 -12.45
CA LEU A 62 -4.51 -7.17 -11.46
C LEU A 62 -5.41 -8.21 -12.13
N PHE A 63 -5.36 -9.44 -11.67
CA PHE A 63 -6.14 -10.58 -12.14
C PHE A 63 -7.23 -10.88 -11.11
N LEU A 64 -8.48 -10.88 -11.54
CA LEU A 64 -9.63 -11.24 -10.72
C LEU A 64 -10.10 -12.64 -11.13
N HIS A 65 -10.00 -13.61 -10.22
CA HIS A 65 -10.30 -15.03 -10.49
C HIS A 65 -11.77 -15.35 -10.20
N GLY A 66 -12.65 -14.94 -11.11
CA GLY A 66 -14.08 -15.17 -11.01
C GLY A 66 -14.89 -13.95 -10.62
N LYS A 67 -16.07 -14.17 -10.06
CA LYS A 67 -17.03 -13.12 -9.67
C LYS A 67 -16.95 -12.86 -8.17
N GLY A 68 -17.13 -11.61 -7.77
CA GLY A 68 -17.36 -11.25 -6.38
C GLY A 68 -18.70 -11.79 -5.89
N ARG A 69 -18.87 -11.80 -4.56
CA ARG A 69 -20.08 -12.29 -3.89
C ARG A 69 -20.57 -11.28 -2.88
N GLN A 70 -21.89 -11.24 -2.68
CA GLN A 70 -22.50 -10.51 -1.56
C GLN A 70 -22.73 -11.50 -0.42
N VAL A 71 -22.19 -11.21 0.75
CA VAL A 71 -22.38 -11.99 1.98
C VAL A 71 -22.75 -11.00 3.09
N ASP A 72 -23.91 -11.13 3.67
CA ASP A 72 -24.42 -10.30 4.77
C ASP A 72 -24.32 -8.78 4.52
N GLY A 73 -24.51 -8.36 3.26
CA GLY A 73 -24.45 -6.95 2.84
C GLY A 73 -23.04 -6.42 2.60
N GLN A 74 -22.02 -7.27 2.67
CA GLN A 74 -20.63 -6.99 2.34
C GLN A 74 -20.28 -7.58 0.98
N PHE A 75 -19.64 -6.79 0.13
CA PHE A 75 -19.09 -7.29 -1.13
C PHE A 75 -17.71 -7.93 -0.89
N ILE A 76 -17.64 -9.23 -1.11
CA ILE A 76 -16.41 -10.01 -1.02
C ILE A 76 -15.86 -10.20 -2.43
N PRO A 77 -14.66 -9.67 -2.72
CA PRO A 77 -14.06 -9.84 -4.04
C PRO A 77 -13.71 -11.31 -4.31
N PRO A 78 -13.58 -11.71 -5.59
CA PRO A 78 -13.02 -13.00 -5.93
C PRO A 78 -11.57 -13.11 -5.46
N ALA A 79 -11.00 -14.29 -5.58
CA ALA A 79 -9.56 -14.44 -5.45
C ALA A 79 -8.84 -13.50 -6.44
N MET A 80 -7.75 -12.89 -6.00
CA MET A 80 -7.03 -11.87 -6.76
C MET A 80 -5.55 -12.18 -6.78
N SER A 81 -4.93 -11.98 -7.94
CA SER A 81 -3.46 -11.94 -8.05
C SER A 81 -3.03 -10.61 -8.65
N ALA A 82 -1.92 -10.10 -8.19
CA ALA A 82 -1.27 -8.96 -8.81
C ALA A 82 0.20 -9.28 -9.08
N PHE A 83 0.72 -8.85 -10.22
CA PHE A 83 2.12 -8.99 -10.57
C PHE A 83 2.56 -7.82 -11.42
N GLY A 84 3.75 -7.29 -11.15
CA GLY A 84 4.27 -6.17 -11.91
C GLY A 84 5.60 -5.67 -11.40
N GLY A 85 5.99 -4.52 -11.92
CA GLY A 85 7.21 -3.84 -11.52
C GLY A 85 7.29 -2.44 -12.06
N GLY A 86 8.33 -1.74 -11.65
CA GLY A 86 8.58 -0.36 -12.05
C GLY A 86 10.01 0.07 -11.81
N GLY A 87 10.29 1.31 -12.20
CA GLY A 87 11.58 1.93 -11.94
C GLY A 87 11.51 3.43 -12.00
N THR A 88 12.51 4.09 -11.44
CA THR A 88 12.62 5.54 -11.34
C THR A 88 13.92 6.05 -11.90
N GLN A 89 13.98 7.35 -12.16
CA GLN A 89 15.15 8.01 -12.76
C GLN A 89 16.40 7.98 -11.88
N ASN A 90 16.25 7.80 -10.54
CA ASN A 90 17.40 7.67 -9.66
C ASN A 90 18.05 6.26 -9.69
N GLY A 91 17.51 5.35 -10.54
CA GLY A 91 17.99 3.98 -10.70
C GLY A 91 17.29 2.96 -9.78
N THR A 92 16.31 3.36 -9.00
CA THR A 92 15.44 2.42 -8.28
C THR A 92 14.63 1.57 -9.26
N TRP A 93 14.53 0.26 -9.00
CA TRP A 93 13.63 -0.63 -9.72
C TRP A 93 13.15 -1.76 -8.81
N PHE A 94 12.00 -2.31 -9.13
CA PHE A 94 11.41 -3.39 -8.36
C PHE A 94 10.50 -4.27 -9.22
N VAL A 95 10.35 -5.49 -8.79
CA VAL A 95 9.38 -6.45 -9.32
C VAL A 95 8.77 -7.22 -8.17
N GLY A 96 7.48 -7.49 -8.26
CA GLY A 96 6.81 -8.21 -7.18
C GLY A 96 5.43 -8.67 -7.59
N GLY A 97 4.81 -9.44 -6.69
CA GLY A 97 3.46 -9.91 -6.86
C GLY A 97 2.89 -10.44 -5.57
N GLY A 98 1.58 -10.69 -5.63
CA GLY A 98 0.85 -11.22 -4.49
C GLY A 98 -0.42 -11.92 -4.91
N HIS A 99 -0.98 -12.66 -3.98
CA HIS A 99 -2.25 -13.37 -4.14
C HIS A 99 -3.07 -13.25 -2.88
N ARG A 100 -4.35 -12.90 -3.04
CA ARG A 100 -5.35 -12.90 -1.99
C ARG A 100 -6.46 -13.88 -2.32
N HIS A 101 -6.83 -14.69 -1.35
CA HIS A 101 -7.91 -15.64 -1.47
C HIS A 101 -8.79 -15.64 -0.22
N THR A 102 -10.09 -15.90 -0.42
CA THR A 102 -11.04 -16.12 0.67
C THR A 102 -11.81 -17.41 0.42
N TRP A 103 -12.00 -18.21 1.48
CA TRP A 103 -12.77 -19.44 1.43
C TRP A 103 -13.96 -19.38 2.40
N GLN A 104 -14.92 -20.29 2.17
CA GLN A 104 -16.06 -20.52 3.07
C GLN A 104 -16.82 -19.22 3.37
N ASP A 105 -17.19 -18.47 2.32
CA ASP A 105 -17.92 -17.21 2.44
C ASP A 105 -17.26 -16.21 3.40
N ASP A 106 -15.95 -16.02 3.20
CA ASP A 106 -15.06 -15.14 3.95
C ASP A 106 -14.77 -15.59 5.40
N HIS A 107 -14.92 -16.89 5.72
CA HIS A 107 -14.48 -17.40 7.01
C HIS A 107 -12.96 -17.57 7.09
N ILE A 108 -12.29 -17.72 5.97
CA ILE A 108 -10.84 -17.84 5.90
C ILE A 108 -10.32 -16.82 4.90
N ARG A 109 -9.37 -15.99 5.33
CA ARG A 109 -8.67 -15.01 4.49
C ARG A 109 -7.20 -15.35 4.42
N TYR A 110 -6.64 -15.41 3.23
CA TYR A 110 -5.22 -15.62 3.01
C TYR A 110 -4.67 -14.55 2.09
N LEU A 111 -3.52 -14.02 2.45
CA LEU A 111 -2.73 -13.08 1.66
C LEU A 111 -1.29 -13.56 1.62
N VAL A 112 -0.68 -13.57 0.45
CA VAL A 112 0.76 -13.76 0.28
C VAL A 112 1.26 -12.72 -0.71
N ALA A 113 2.42 -12.14 -0.44
CA ALA A 113 3.08 -11.21 -1.35
C ALA A 113 4.60 -11.35 -1.22
N GLY A 114 5.30 -11.01 -2.29
CA GLY A 114 6.76 -10.99 -2.28
C GLY A 114 7.33 -10.31 -3.51
N GLY A 115 8.61 -9.99 -3.45
CA GLY A 115 9.27 -9.31 -4.53
C GLY A 115 10.77 -9.13 -4.33
N TYR A 116 11.38 -8.50 -5.32
CA TYR A 116 12.75 -8.03 -5.31
C TYR A 116 12.78 -6.54 -5.61
N ALA A 117 13.66 -5.80 -4.95
CA ALA A 117 13.87 -4.39 -5.21
C ALA A 117 15.36 -4.01 -5.09
N ASP A 118 15.74 -3.04 -5.91
CA ASP A 118 17.00 -2.28 -5.81
C ASP A 118 16.61 -0.81 -5.67
N VAL A 119 16.69 -0.29 -4.45
CA VAL A 119 16.09 0.98 -4.09
C VAL A 119 17.16 1.97 -3.66
N ASN A 120 17.20 3.09 -4.34
CA ASN A 120 18.01 4.25 -3.98
C ASN A 120 17.14 5.22 -3.18
N LEU A 121 17.48 5.43 -1.91
CA LEU A 121 16.71 6.23 -0.97
C LEU A 121 17.59 7.26 -0.27
N ASP A 122 17.00 8.41 0.01
CA ASP A 122 17.55 9.35 0.97
C ASP A 122 16.97 9.05 2.36
N ILE A 123 17.82 8.61 3.29
CA ILE A 123 17.43 8.35 4.69
C ILE A 123 17.87 9.51 5.57
N TYR A 124 16.91 10.06 6.31
CA TYR A 124 17.11 11.19 7.22
C TYR A 124 17.32 10.71 8.67
N SER A 125 18.26 9.81 8.90
CA SER A 125 18.52 9.26 10.22
C SER A 125 19.56 10.09 10.98
N GLY A 126 19.11 11.03 11.81
CA GLY A 126 19.98 11.91 12.60
C GLY A 126 20.78 11.21 13.69
N ASP A 127 20.19 10.18 14.31
CA ASP A 127 20.76 9.58 15.53
C ASP A 127 21.76 8.44 15.29
N VAL A 128 21.65 7.69 14.20
CA VAL A 128 22.56 6.56 13.94
C VAL A 128 24.01 6.99 13.71
N LEU A 129 24.23 8.25 13.31
CA LEU A 129 25.55 8.79 12.97
C LEU A 129 25.90 10.12 13.62
N GLY A 130 25.07 10.67 14.50
CA GLY A 130 25.32 11.96 15.16
C GLY A 130 25.27 13.19 14.25
N PHE A 131 24.63 13.11 13.09
CA PHE A 131 24.60 14.18 12.09
C PHE A 131 23.40 15.13 12.17
N GLY A 132 22.53 15.02 13.17
CA GLY A 132 21.32 15.85 13.29
C GLY A 132 20.29 15.59 12.17
N ASN A 133 19.02 15.80 12.46
CA ASN A 133 17.85 15.40 11.65
C ASN A 133 17.72 16.02 10.24
N ASN A 134 18.69 16.82 9.78
CA ASN A 134 18.56 17.60 8.54
C ASN A 134 19.51 17.16 7.40
N ARG A 135 20.25 16.07 7.54
CA ARG A 135 21.11 15.58 6.47
C ARG A 135 20.65 14.21 6.00
N ALA A 136 20.31 14.15 4.72
CA ALA A 136 20.04 12.89 4.03
C ALA A 136 21.35 12.11 3.80
N VAL A 137 21.32 10.81 4.04
CA VAL A 137 22.34 9.85 3.57
C VAL A 137 21.76 9.12 2.38
N GLU A 138 22.38 9.30 1.22
CA GLU A 138 22.01 8.55 0.02
C GLU A 138 22.36 7.07 0.22
N THR A 139 21.36 6.21 0.16
CA THR A 139 21.49 4.76 0.38
C THR A 139 21.10 3.97 -0.84
N GLU A 140 21.69 2.82 -0.99
CA GLU A 140 21.28 1.78 -1.91
C GLU A 140 20.90 0.54 -1.09
N THR A 141 19.66 0.10 -1.23
CA THR A 141 19.13 -1.08 -0.58
C THR A 141 18.69 -2.08 -1.63
N ARG A 142 19.35 -3.23 -1.66
CA ARG A 142 18.99 -4.35 -2.53
C ARG A 142 18.43 -5.48 -1.70
N GLY A 143 17.34 -6.06 -2.13
CA GLY A 143 16.82 -7.18 -1.38
C GLY A 143 15.62 -7.85 -2.00
N TYR A 144 15.27 -8.96 -1.40
CA TYR A 144 14.06 -9.71 -1.70
C TYR A 144 13.42 -10.16 -0.41
N GLY A 145 12.10 -10.33 -0.48
CA GLY A 145 11.36 -10.75 0.69
C GLY A 145 9.92 -11.05 0.37
N GLY A 146 9.20 -11.44 1.39
CA GLY A 146 7.79 -11.71 1.28
C GLY A 146 7.11 -11.75 2.63
N MET A 147 5.79 -11.71 2.56
CA MET A 147 4.91 -11.84 3.70
C MET A 147 3.76 -12.78 3.39
N GLN A 148 3.20 -13.37 4.42
CA GLN A 148 1.92 -14.05 4.35
C GLN A 148 1.10 -13.78 5.59
N LYS A 149 -0.23 -13.77 5.42
CA LYS A 149 -1.20 -13.58 6.50
C LYS A 149 -2.35 -14.57 6.31
N LEU A 150 -2.71 -15.26 7.37
CA LEU A 150 -3.82 -16.21 7.40
C LEU A 150 -4.75 -15.86 8.57
N LEU A 151 -6.01 -15.63 8.25
CA LEU A 151 -7.03 -15.21 9.23
C LEU A 151 -8.22 -16.15 9.17
N PHE A 152 -8.82 -16.37 10.33
CA PHE A 152 -10.03 -17.15 10.51
C PHE A 152 -11.10 -16.29 11.19
N ARG A 153 -12.31 -16.32 10.67
CA ARG A 153 -13.47 -15.63 11.25
C ARG A 153 -13.88 -16.30 12.56
N ALA A 154 -14.13 -15.54 13.58
CA ALA A 154 -14.62 -16.02 14.87
C ALA A 154 -16.16 -16.24 14.82
N GLY A 155 -16.57 -17.45 14.47
CA GLY A 155 -17.98 -17.77 14.22
C GLY A 155 -18.56 -16.93 13.08
N ASP A 156 -19.79 -16.41 13.27
CA ASP A 156 -20.45 -15.51 12.31
C ASP A 156 -20.21 -14.02 12.62
N SER A 157 -19.24 -13.71 13.51
CA SER A 157 -18.93 -12.34 13.89
C SER A 157 -18.07 -11.63 12.83
N PRO A 158 -18.00 -10.29 12.83
CA PRO A 158 -17.08 -9.55 11.96
C PRO A 158 -15.61 -9.58 12.42
N VAL A 159 -15.28 -10.41 13.41
CA VAL A 159 -13.93 -10.54 13.97
C VAL A 159 -13.16 -11.66 13.27
N PHE A 160 -11.91 -11.37 12.91
CA PHE A 160 -10.96 -12.32 12.36
C PHE A 160 -9.73 -12.38 13.26
N LEU A 161 -9.23 -13.59 13.51
CA LEU A 161 -8.03 -13.82 14.27
C LEU A 161 -7.09 -14.70 13.46
N GLY A 162 -5.80 -14.45 13.57
CA GLY A 162 -4.83 -15.25 12.83
C GLY A 162 -3.40 -14.86 13.07
N ALA A 163 -2.58 -15.20 12.08
CA ALA A 163 -1.15 -15.01 12.15
C ALA A 163 -0.59 -14.45 10.83
N SER A 164 0.51 -13.76 10.96
CA SER A 164 1.33 -13.29 9.85
C SER A 164 2.75 -13.82 9.96
N GLN A 165 3.44 -13.83 8.84
CA GLN A 165 4.86 -14.10 8.73
C GLN A 165 5.45 -13.10 7.75
N PHE A 166 6.59 -12.54 8.12
CA PHE A 166 7.42 -11.68 7.28
C PHE A 166 8.84 -12.23 7.22
N TRP A 167 9.45 -12.19 6.05
CA TRP A 167 10.85 -12.52 5.86
C TRP A 167 11.43 -11.68 4.72
N ALA A 168 12.60 -11.07 4.97
CA ALA A 168 13.32 -10.32 3.94
C ALA A 168 14.83 -10.44 4.15
N LYS A 169 15.57 -10.51 3.07
CA LYS A 169 17.02 -10.36 3.04
C LYS A 169 17.37 -9.09 2.27
N MET A 170 18.16 -8.23 2.92
CA MET A 170 18.50 -6.91 2.38
C MET A 170 19.99 -6.63 2.56
N ASP A 171 20.59 -6.01 1.55
CA ASP A 171 21.93 -5.43 1.57
C ASP A 171 21.77 -3.90 1.54
N ILE A 172 22.29 -3.22 2.56
CA ILE A 172 22.17 -1.75 2.66
C ILE A 172 23.58 -1.16 2.57
N SER A 173 23.76 -0.18 1.68
CA SER A 173 25.01 0.55 1.52
C SER A 173 24.79 2.05 1.39
N ALA A 174 25.74 2.86 1.90
CA ALA A 174 25.76 4.30 1.66
C ALA A 174 26.49 4.56 0.34
N ARG A 175 25.87 5.27 -0.60
CA ARG A 175 26.39 5.47 -1.97
C ARG A 175 27.57 6.43 -2.02
N ASN A 176 27.47 7.58 -1.38
CA ASN A 176 28.42 8.68 -1.55
C ASN A 176 29.28 8.96 -0.31
N ASN A 177 29.26 8.04 0.68
CA ASN A 177 30.04 8.24 1.90
C ASN A 177 30.72 6.93 2.34
N PRO A 178 32.00 6.70 1.95
CA PRO A 178 32.73 5.49 2.30
C PRO A 178 32.86 5.26 3.81
N LEU A 179 32.96 6.34 4.60
CA LEU A 179 33.08 6.22 6.07
C LEU A 179 31.75 5.73 6.68
N VAL A 180 30.63 6.30 6.24
CA VAL A 180 29.30 5.86 6.66
C VAL A 180 29.07 4.41 6.25
N ASN A 181 29.46 4.04 5.02
CA ASN A 181 29.34 2.67 4.56
C ASN A 181 30.18 1.70 5.41
N GLN A 182 31.38 2.08 5.80
CA GLN A 182 32.23 1.26 6.68
C GLN A 182 31.60 1.08 8.06
N VAL A 183 31.06 2.15 8.64
CA VAL A 183 30.35 2.11 9.94
C VAL A 183 29.11 1.22 9.85
N TRP A 184 28.31 1.35 8.80
CA TRP A 184 27.12 0.52 8.60
C TRP A 184 27.46 -0.95 8.43
N ARG A 185 28.47 -1.29 7.64
CA ARG A 185 28.93 -2.68 7.51
C ARG A 185 29.42 -3.27 8.82
N GLN A 186 30.02 -2.48 9.70
CA GLN A 186 30.43 -2.91 11.03
C GLN A 186 29.25 -3.10 11.99
N LEU A 187 28.21 -2.26 11.88
CA LEU A 187 27.05 -2.28 12.78
C LEU A 187 25.94 -3.24 12.32
N LEU A 188 25.69 -3.29 11.03
CA LEU A 188 24.54 -4.00 10.43
C LEU A 188 24.95 -5.26 9.65
N GLY A 189 26.26 -5.45 9.38
CA GLY A 189 26.74 -6.50 8.49
C GLY A 189 26.71 -6.12 6.99
N GLU A 190 27.20 -7.01 6.13
CA GLU A 190 27.14 -6.82 4.67
C GLU A 190 25.75 -7.11 4.10
N SER A 191 25.04 -8.05 4.70
CA SER A 191 23.65 -8.35 4.43
C SER A 191 22.91 -8.64 5.72
N SER A 192 21.62 -8.32 5.76
CA SER A 192 20.80 -8.57 6.94
C SER A 192 19.55 -9.34 6.56
N ILE A 193 19.14 -10.24 7.45
CA ILE A 193 17.87 -10.95 7.37
C ILE A 193 16.95 -10.38 8.45
N THR A 194 15.78 -9.97 8.04
CA THR A 194 14.71 -9.55 8.94
C THR A 194 13.59 -10.57 8.84
N SER A 195 13.20 -11.16 9.96
CA SER A 195 12.10 -12.11 9.98
C SER A 195 11.20 -11.91 11.20
N ALA A 196 9.91 -12.04 11.00
CA ALA A 196 8.90 -11.89 12.05
C ALA A 196 7.81 -12.95 11.94
N LEU A 197 7.27 -13.27 13.11
CA LEU A 197 5.97 -13.93 13.25
C LEU A 197 5.02 -12.96 13.94
N GLY A 198 3.78 -12.85 13.47
CA GLY A 198 2.80 -11.90 13.98
C GLY A 198 1.53 -12.58 14.43
N LEU A 199 0.88 -11.97 15.41
CA LEU A 199 -0.51 -12.23 15.80
C LEU A 199 -1.37 -11.12 15.25
N VAL A 200 -2.48 -11.48 14.60
CA VAL A 200 -3.36 -10.53 13.92
C VAL A 200 -4.79 -10.67 14.43
N ALA A 201 -5.41 -9.52 14.69
CA ALA A 201 -6.84 -9.41 14.97
C ALA A 201 -7.43 -8.34 14.06
N GLU A 202 -8.51 -8.66 13.34
CA GLU A 202 -9.23 -7.72 12.48
C GLU A 202 -10.73 -7.70 12.88
N TYR A 203 -11.34 -6.53 12.76
CA TYR A 203 -12.78 -6.32 12.83
C TYR A 203 -13.21 -5.60 11.55
N ASP A 204 -14.09 -6.20 10.76
CA ASP A 204 -14.43 -5.67 9.44
C ASP A 204 -15.94 -5.77 9.19
N THR A 205 -16.56 -4.58 9.10
CA THR A 205 -17.99 -4.41 8.75
C THR A 205 -18.16 -3.53 7.50
N THR A 206 -17.11 -3.34 6.72
CA THR A 206 -17.18 -2.52 5.50
C THR A 206 -18.04 -3.19 4.43
N ASP A 207 -18.81 -2.40 3.70
CA ASP A 207 -19.74 -2.88 2.66
C ASP A 207 -19.05 -3.30 1.36
N ASN A 208 -17.84 -2.82 1.09
CA ASN A 208 -17.08 -3.16 -0.11
C ASN A 208 -15.59 -3.14 0.15
N PHE A 209 -14.89 -4.14 -0.37
CA PHE A 209 -13.43 -4.25 -0.22
C PHE A 209 -12.66 -3.16 -0.97
N PHE A 210 -13.05 -2.81 -2.20
CA PHE A 210 -12.31 -1.86 -3.02
C PHE A 210 -12.64 -0.41 -2.73
N TRP A 211 -13.93 -0.13 -2.50
CA TRP A 211 -14.42 1.21 -2.25
C TRP A 211 -15.52 1.18 -1.17
N PRO A 212 -15.14 1.17 0.10
CA PRO A 212 -16.13 1.21 1.18
C PRO A 212 -16.91 2.50 1.19
N GLY A 213 -18.24 2.41 1.21
CA GLY A 213 -19.14 3.52 1.39
C GLY A 213 -19.64 3.67 2.82
N ARG A 214 -19.57 2.60 3.62
CA ARG A 214 -19.97 2.56 5.03
C ARG A 214 -19.25 1.43 5.77
N GLY A 215 -19.20 1.56 7.09
CA GLY A 215 -18.68 0.52 7.97
C GLY A 215 -17.40 0.91 8.68
N LEU A 216 -16.88 -0.05 9.43
CA LEU A 216 -15.69 0.10 10.25
C LEU A 216 -14.73 -1.06 9.93
N SER A 217 -13.48 -0.75 9.73
CA SER A 217 -12.38 -1.72 9.67
C SER A 217 -11.35 -1.35 10.73
N LEU A 218 -11.05 -2.28 11.62
CA LEU A 218 -9.98 -2.16 12.60
C LEU A 218 -9.03 -3.33 12.40
N SER A 219 -7.73 -3.09 12.50
CA SER A 219 -6.69 -4.10 12.46
C SER A 219 -5.68 -3.86 13.56
N GLY A 220 -5.28 -4.92 14.24
CA GLY A 220 -4.17 -4.93 15.17
C GLY A 220 -3.25 -6.07 14.83
N GLU A 221 -1.97 -5.76 14.68
CA GLU A 221 -0.93 -6.75 14.41
C GLU A 221 0.23 -6.53 15.38
N TYR A 222 0.59 -7.60 16.11
CA TYR A 222 1.77 -7.61 16.97
C TYR A 222 2.79 -8.58 16.38
N GLN A 223 3.91 -8.05 15.92
CA GLN A 223 4.97 -8.79 15.26
C GLN A 223 6.18 -8.94 16.16
N PHE A 224 6.64 -10.18 16.29
CA PHE A 224 7.85 -10.56 17.01
C PHE A 224 8.96 -10.76 15.99
N TYR A 225 9.87 -9.82 15.90
CA TYR A 225 11.07 -9.95 15.10
C TYR A 225 12.16 -10.66 15.92
N GLY A 226 12.83 -11.65 15.31
CA GLY A 226 13.82 -12.42 16.03
C GLY A 226 14.63 -13.34 15.14
N HIS A 227 15.45 -14.17 15.79
CA HIS A 227 16.32 -15.13 15.11
C HIS A 227 15.57 -16.31 14.46
N TYR A 228 14.26 -16.33 14.54
CA TYR A 228 13.43 -17.29 13.83
C TYR A 228 13.70 -17.15 12.32
N LEU A 229 13.77 -18.27 11.63
CA LEU A 229 13.99 -18.27 10.18
C LEU A 229 15.26 -17.50 9.74
N GLY A 230 16.26 -17.40 10.64
CA GLY A 230 17.54 -16.77 10.36
C GLY A 230 17.57 -15.25 10.48
N GLY A 231 16.61 -14.63 11.17
CA GLY A 231 16.62 -13.17 11.41
C GLY A 231 17.80 -12.71 12.25
N ASP A 232 18.33 -11.54 11.93
CA ASP A 232 19.51 -10.96 12.58
C ASP A 232 19.16 -10.00 13.72
N TYR A 233 17.91 -9.51 13.78
CA TYR A 233 17.48 -8.46 14.71
C TYR A 233 16.36 -8.91 15.63
N ARG A 234 16.35 -8.38 16.86
CA ARG A 234 15.30 -8.60 17.85
C ARG A 234 14.63 -7.28 18.22
N TYR A 235 13.37 -7.20 17.92
CA TYR A 235 12.46 -6.12 18.32
C TYR A 235 11.02 -6.59 18.17
N ASP A 236 10.11 -5.89 18.78
CA ASP A 236 8.68 -6.11 18.60
C ASP A 236 8.04 -4.86 17.99
N LEU A 237 7.08 -5.07 17.12
CA LEU A 237 6.32 -4.00 16.47
C LEU A 237 4.83 -4.24 16.68
N LEU A 238 4.15 -3.30 17.30
CA LEU A 238 2.69 -3.24 17.33
C LEU A 238 2.21 -2.24 16.28
N THR A 239 1.29 -2.66 15.44
CA THR A 239 0.59 -1.80 14.48
C THR A 239 -0.90 -1.87 14.76
N LEU A 240 -1.54 -0.71 14.93
CA LEU A 240 -2.99 -0.57 15.06
C LEU A 240 -3.50 0.34 13.95
N GLU A 241 -4.44 -0.13 13.16
CA GLU A 241 -5.07 0.64 12.09
C GLU A 241 -6.59 0.69 12.29
N GLY A 242 -7.18 1.82 11.94
CA GLY A 242 -8.63 1.99 11.97
C GLY A 242 -9.11 2.81 10.78
N LYS A 243 -10.20 2.36 10.15
CA LYS A 243 -10.86 3.07 9.05
C LYS A 243 -12.37 3.05 9.27
N PHE A 244 -12.97 4.23 9.24
CA PHE A 244 -14.41 4.40 9.41
C PHE A 244 -14.99 5.13 8.21
N PHE A 245 -16.05 4.60 7.65
CA PHE A 245 -16.75 5.14 6.48
C PHE A 245 -18.19 5.48 6.85
N LEU A 246 -18.54 6.76 6.68
CA LEU A 246 -19.83 7.31 7.04
C LEU A 246 -20.49 7.96 5.82
N PRO A 247 -21.59 7.39 5.29
CA PRO A 247 -22.39 8.07 4.29
C PRO A 247 -23.12 9.26 4.93
N LEU A 248 -22.78 10.48 4.49
CA LEU A 248 -23.45 11.71 4.95
C LEU A 248 -24.72 11.96 4.16
N SER A 249 -24.76 11.57 2.90
CA SER A 249 -25.90 11.61 2.01
C SER A 249 -25.75 10.57 0.90
N ALA A 250 -26.66 10.57 -0.07
CA ALA A 250 -26.55 9.70 -1.25
C ALA A 250 -25.26 9.93 -2.06
N ASP A 251 -24.75 11.18 -2.07
CA ASP A 251 -23.61 11.57 -2.90
C ASP A 251 -22.34 11.86 -2.09
N TRP A 252 -22.42 11.90 -0.75
CA TRP A 252 -21.29 12.29 0.09
C TRP A 252 -20.92 11.20 1.08
N THR A 253 -19.65 10.84 1.09
CA THR A 253 -19.07 9.90 2.06
C THR A 253 -17.91 10.57 2.78
N LEU A 254 -17.95 10.56 4.10
CA LEU A 254 -16.84 10.93 4.97
C LEU A 254 -16.09 9.66 5.38
N SER A 255 -14.77 9.70 5.25
CA SER A 255 -13.91 8.62 5.73
C SER A 255 -12.91 9.18 6.74
N LEU A 256 -12.71 8.42 7.82
CA LEU A 256 -11.70 8.69 8.84
C LEU A 256 -10.76 7.50 8.87
N ALA A 257 -9.46 7.76 8.89
CA ALA A 257 -8.43 6.72 9.06
C ALA A 257 -7.45 7.14 10.15
N GLY A 258 -6.93 6.19 10.88
CA GLY A 258 -5.89 6.39 11.88
C GLY A 258 -4.98 5.19 11.95
N ASP A 259 -3.72 5.45 12.25
CA ASP A 259 -2.68 4.45 12.44
C ASP A 259 -1.88 4.79 13.69
N TYR A 260 -1.48 3.77 14.43
CA TYR A 260 -0.54 3.87 15.53
C TYR A 260 0.44 2.72 15.47
N GLN A 261 1.72 3.04 15.49
CA GLN A 261 2.79 2.07 15.51
C GLN A 261 3.70 2.33 16.69
N THR A 262 4.11 1.28 17.37
CA THR A 262 5.11 1.37 18.45
C THR A 262 6.10 0.22 18.34
N LEU A 263 7.37 0.57 18.39
CA LEU A 263 8.51 -0.33 18.30
C LEU A 263 9.15 -0.50 19.66
N SER A 264 9.26 -1.75 20.09
CA SER A 264 10.01 -2.11 21.31
C SER A 264 11.35 -2.72 20.91
N GLN A 265 12.40 -1.94 21.06
CA GLN A 265 13.74 -2.32 20.66
C GLN A 265 14.43 -3.20 21.70
N GLN A 266 14.96 -4.35 21.29
CA GLN A 266 15.74 -5.25 22.14
C GLN A 266 17.23 -5.22 21.77
N ASP A 267 17.56 -5.10 20.50
CA ASP A 267 18.93 -4.95 20.04
C ASP A 267 19.30 -3.45 19.90
N LYS A 268 20.56 -3.12 20.19
CA LYS A 268 21.04 -1.72 20.25
C LYS A 268 21.02 -1.02 18.88
N HIS A 269 21.10 -1.76 17.80
CA HIS A 269 21.17 -1.21 16.44
C HIS A 269 20.20 -1.96 15.55
N LEU A 270 19.23 -1.24 15.00
CA LEU A 270 18.30 -1.75 14.02
C LEU A 270 18.56 -1.08 12.68
N PRO A 271 18.26 -1.75 11.55
CA PRO A 271 18.31 -1.09 10.25
C PRO A 271 17.34 0.09 10.23
N PRO A 272 17.68 1.22 9.60
CA PRO A 272 16.83 2.41 9.56
C PRO A 272 15.40 2.15 9.07
N MET A 273 15.24 1.16 8.18
CA MET A 273 13.94 0.78 7.63
C MET A 273 13.06 -0.02 8.60
N ALA A 274 13.60 -0.48 9.76
CA ALA A 274 12.82 -1.17 10.78
C ALA A 274 11.96 -0.21 11.63
N ARG A 275 12.36 1.08 11.69
CA ARG A 275 11.63 2.06 12.51
C ARG A 275 10.33 2.50 11.82
N PRO A 276 9.23 2.60 12.56
CA PRO A 276 8.01 3.26 12.12
C PRO A 276 8.26 4.66 11.55
N TYR A 277 7.39 5.07 10.63
CA TYR A 277 7.45 6.39 10.01
C TYR A 277 6.04 6.93 9.72
N ILE A 278 5.92 8.25 9.59
CA ILE A 278 4.66 8.87 9.19
C ILE A 278 4.31 8.45 7.76
N GLU A 279 3.24 7.67 7.59
CA GLU A 279 2.73 7.26 6.30
C GLU A 279 1.47 8.07 5.95
N LEU A 280 1.67 9.21 5.30
CA LEU A 280 0.61 10.09 4.79
C LEU A 280 0.89 10.47 3.34
N ARG A 281 -0.16 10.58 2.54
CA ARG A 281 -0.02 11.10 1.16
C ARG A 281 0.54 12.51 1.19
N GLY A 282 1.64 12.77 0.48
CA GLY A 282 2.33 14.06 0.43
C GLY A 282 3.54 14.17 1.37
N ILE A 283 3.83 13.15 2.16
CA ILE A 283 5.03 13.04 2.99
C ILE A 283 5.87 11.87 2.49
N SER A 284 7.16 12.11 2.25
CA SER A 284 8.11 11.07 1.82
C SER A 284 8.27 9.98 2.86
N ARG A 285 8.32 8.73 2.40
CA ARG A 285 8.59 7.57 3.26
C ARG A 285 9.92 7.75 4.00
N TYR A 286 9.97 7.29 5.24
CA TYR A 286 11.14 7.34 6.13
C TYR A 286 11.67 8.76 6.47
N ARG A 287 10.93 9.82 6.11
CA ARG A 287 11.35 11.20 6.43
C ARG A 287 11.21 11.50 7.92
N TYR A 288 10.09 11.12 8.50
CA TYR A 288 9.78 11.34 9.92
C TYR A 288 9.59 9.98 10.57
N GLN A 289 10.65 9.50 11.20
CA GLN A 289 10.72 8.21 11.87
C GLN A 289 10.75 8.39 13.38
N GLY A 290 10.24 7.40 14.10
CA GLY A 290 10.28 7.33 15.56
C GLY A 290 10.04 5.91 16.03
N ASP A 291 10.24 5.63 17.31
CA ASP A 291 9.85 4.38 17.91
C ASP A 291 8.33 4.33 18.12
N ASP A 292 7.71 5.49 18.30
CA ASP A 292 6.27 5.71 18.33
C ASP A 292 5.83 6.63 17.19
N VAL A 293 4.85 6.19 16.41
CA VAL A 293 4.27 6.96 15.30
C VAL A 293 2.76 6.88 15.37
N SER A 294 2.10 8.00 15.13
CA SER A 294 0.64 8.06 15.00
C SER A 294 0.24 8.94 13.85
N THR A 295 -0.74 8.51 13.07
CA THR A 295 -1.33 9.30 12.00
C THR A 295 -2.85 9.33 12.14
N VAL A 296 -3.45 10.42 11.67
CA VAL A 296 -4.87 10.54 11.48
C VAL A 296 -5.16 11.23 10.15
N GLN A 297 -6.12 10.73 9.40
CA GLN A 297 -6.50 11.29 8.11
C GLN A 297 -8.02 11.31 7.98
N THR A 298 -8.54 12.39 7.39
CA THR A 298 -9.95 12.47 6.97
C THR A 298 -10.02 12.69 5.47
N GLN A 299 -11.05 12.10 4.85
CA GLN A 299 -11.33 12.23 3.42
C GLN A 299 -12.82 12.46 3.21
N LEU A 300 -13.16 13.47 2.43
CA LEU A 300 -14.52 13.73 1.98
C LEU A 300 -14.62 13.43 0.49
N ALA A 301 -15.49 12.50 0.13
CA ALA A 301 -15.71 12.06 -1.24
C ALA A 301 -17.10 12.49 -1.72
N TRP A 302 -17.16 13.11 -2.90
CA TRP A 302 -18.37 13.52 -3.56
C TRP A 302 -18.59 12.71 -4.86
N GLN A 303 -19.68 11.97 -4.91
CA GLN A 303 -20.14 11.23 -6.09
C GLN A 303 -20.72 12.22 -7.10
N MET A 304 -19.88 12.74 -8.00
CA MET A 304 -20.24 13.74 -9.00
C MET A 304 -21.16 13.14 -10.10
N SER A 305 -20.98 11.86 -10.41
CA SER A 305 -21.80 11.10 -11.36
C SER A 305 -21.75 9.61 -11.05
N SER A 306 -22.47 8.77 -11.79
CA SER A 306 -22.42 7.30 -11.61
C SER A 306 -21.01 6.72 -11.69
N ARG A 307 -20.09 7.38 -12.42
CA ARG A 307 -18.72 6.90 -12.65
C ARG A 307 -17.66 7.69 -11.91
N TRP A 308 -17.88 8.97 -11.64
CA TRP A 308 -16.86 9.87 -11.16
C TRP A 308 -17.07 10.30 -9.72
N ILE A 309 -15.99 10.27 -8.96
CA ILE A 309 -15.90 10.85 -7.62
C ILE A 309 -14.78 11.89 -7.62
N VAL A 310 -15.04 13.00 -6.95
CA VAL A 310 -14.04 13.98 -6.56
C VAL A 310 -13.87 13.89 -5.05
N LEU A 311 -12.66 13.95 -4.56
CA LEU A 311 -12.38 13.86 -3.13
C LEU A 311 -11.35 14.88 -2.68
N GLY A 312 -11.46 15.28 -1.44
CA GLY A 312 -10.46 16.06 -0.72
C GLY A 312 -10.06 15.33 0.55
N PHE A 313 -8.81 15.50 0.99
CA PHE A 313 -8.30 14.88 2.20
C PHE A 313 -7.32 15.78 2.93
N VAL A 314 -7.22 15.57 4.22
CA VAL A 314 -6.21 16.16 5.10
C VAL A 314 -5.83 15.14 6.16
N GLY A 315 -4.56 15.12 6.52
CA GLY A 315 -4.03 14.25 7.55
C GLY A 315 -2.95 14.93 8.36
N ALA A 316 -2.74 14.42 9.55
CA ALA A 316 -1.65 14.83 10.43
C ALA A 316 -0.97 13.59 11.01
N GLY A 317 0.34 13.64 11.16
CA GLY A 317 1.15 12.59 11.74
C GLY A 317 2.18 13.12 12.72
N SER A 318 2.51 12.32 13.70
CA SER A 318 3.57 12.60 14.68
C SER A 318 4.45 11.37 14.85
N ALA A 319 5.75 11.59 14.93
CA ALA A 319 6.75 10.56 15.19
C ALA A 319 7.67 11.02 16.33
N ALA A 320 7.98 10.11 17.25
CA ALA A 320 8.81 10.40 18.40
C ALA A 320 9.57 9.14 18.87
N ASP A 321 10.67 9.32 19.62
CA ASP A 321 11.44 8.21 20.20
C ASP A 321 10.84 7.69 21.51
N SER A 322 9.75 8.31 21.98
CA SER A 322 8.97 7.82 23.12
C SER A 322 7.53 8.32 23.06
N THR A 323 6.61 7.55 23.63
CA THR A 323 5.19 7.87 23.70
C THR A 323 4.93 9.22 24.42
N SER A 324 5.76 9.60 25.39
CA SER A 324 5.63 10.85 26.12
C SER A 324 5.98 12.10 25.28
N GLU A 325 6.68 11.91 24.19
CA GLU A 325 7.07 12.96 23.23
C GLU A 325 6.18 13.01 22.00
N LEU A 326 5.38 11.97 21.79
CA LEU A 326 4.39 11.92 20.71
C LEU A 326 3.44 13.14 20.83
N TYR A 327 3.10 13.73 19.72
CA TYR A 327 2.28 14.96 19.57
C TYR A 327 2.92 16.28 20.01
N ARG A 328 4.22 16.31 20.34
CA ARG A 328 4.94 17.59 20.55
C ARG A 328 5.13 18.34 19.23
N SER A 329 5.25 17.60 18.14
CA SER A 329 5.25 18.13 16.78
C SER A 329 4.33 17.28 15.92
N ALA A 330 3.74 17.88 14.91
CA ALA A 330 2.91 17.19 13.95
C ALA A 330 3.20 17.70 12.54
N GLU A 331 3.29 16.76 11.61
CA GLU A 331 3.41 17.03 10.18
C GLU A 331 2.03 16.93 9.54
N VAL A 332 1.68 17.90 8.71
CA VAL A 332 0.36 17.97 8.07
C VAL A 332 0.51 17.76 6.56
N ALA A 333 -0.39 16.97 6.01
CA ALA A 333 -0.50 16.79 4.57
C ALA A 333 -1.96 16.89 4.14
N TRP A 334 -2.20 17.43 2.94
CA TRP A 334 -3.51 17.62 2.39
C TRP A 334 -3.50 17.47 0.87
N GLY A 335 -4.66 17.29 0.29
CA GLY A 335 -4.73 17.15 -1.15
C GLY A 335 -6.14 16.91 -1.66
N SER A 336 -6.21 16.58 -2.93
CA SER A 336 -7.44 16.24 -3.62
C SER A 336 -7.21 15.16 -4.66
N GLY A 337 -8.28 14.53 -5.10
CA GLY A 337 -8.19 13.49 -6.10
C GLY A 337 -9.48 13.26 -6.85
N ILE A 338 -9.36 12.44 -7.87
CA ILE A 338 -10.48 11.98 -8.68
C ILE A 338 -10.47 10.47 -8.76
N ARG A 339 -11.65 9.86 -8.82
CA ARG A 339 -11.80 8.40 -9.00
C ARG A 339 -12.77 8.13 -10.12
N TYR A 340 -12.43 7.16 -10.94
CA TYR A 340 -13.26 6.60 -11.99
C TYR A 340 -13.63 5.15 -11.68
N LEU A 341 -14.90 4.79 -11.79
CA LEU A 341 -15.40 3.43 -11.61
C LEU A 341 -15.07 2.59 -12.85
N ILE A 342 -13.92 1.93 -12.82
CA ILE A 342 -13.38 1.18 -13.96
C ILE A 342 -14.00 -0.21 -14.11
N ALA A 343 -14.51 -0.80 -13.02
CA ALA A 343 -15.22 -2.07 -13.05
C ALA A 343 -16.39 -2.03 -12.05
N ARG A 344 -17.59 -1.77 -12.58
CA ARG A 344 -18.82 -1.54 -11.81
C ARG A 344 -19.21 -2.74 -10.95
N GLU A 345 -19.17 -3.94 -11.53
CA GLU A 345 -19.53 -5.19 -10.84
C GLU A 345 -18.71 -5.47 -9.58
N TYR A 346 -17.52 -4.90 -9.50
CA TYR A 346 -16.60 -5.06 -8.36
C TYR A 346 -16.57 -3.83 -7.44
N GLY A 347 -17.20 -2.73 -7.87
CA GLY A 347 -17.02 -1.45 -7.20
C GLY A 347 -15.58 -0.91 -7.30
N LEU A 348 -14.79 -1.41 -8.25
CA LEU A 348 -13.38 -1.08 -8.38
C LEU A 348 -13.21 0.29 -9.04
N ARG A 349 -12.52 1.18 -8.33
CA ARG A 349 -12.21 2.52 -8.79
C ARG A 349 -10.71 2.71 -8.95
N THR A 350 -10.32 3.47 -9.96
CA THR A 350 -8.96 3.94 -10.18
C THR A 350 -8.95 5.44 -10.23
N GLY A 351 -7.83 6.06 -9.91
CA GLY A 351 -7.76 7.51 -9.98
C GLY A 351 -6.42 8.09 -9.63
N VAL A 352 -6.39 9.40 -9.51
CA VAL A 352 -5.19 10.18 -9.26
C VAL A 352 -5.43 11.10 -8.08
N ASP A 353 -4.46 11.16 -7.17
CA ASP A 353 -4.40 12.14 -6.08
C ASP A 353 -3.21 13.06 -6.29
N VAL A 354 -3.39 14.32 -5.96
CA VAL A 354 -2.32 15.30 -5.78
C VAL A 354 -2.28 15.67 -4.30
N ALA A 355 -1.13 15.49 -3.69
CA ALA A 355 -0.94 15.72 -2.27
C ALA A 355 0.20 16.69 -2.01
N PHE A 356 0.08 17.44 -0.95
CA PHE A 356 1.00 18.49 -0.52
C PHE A 356 1.27 18.35 0.97
N SER A 357 2.49 18.69 1.37
CA SER A 357 2.89 19.00 2.73
C SER A 357 3.73 20.28 2.72
N ASP A 358 4.24 20.71 3.87
CA ASP A 358 4.99 21.99 3.95
C ASP A 358 6.19 22.05 3.00
N ASN A 359 6.83 20.93 2.71
CA ASN A 359 8.06 20.89 1.93
C ASN A 359 8.01 19.95 0.71
N GLU A 360 6.90 19.25 0.48
CA GLU A 360 6.82 18.21 -0.53
C GLU A 360 5.50 18.24 -1.28
N GLN A 361 5.53 17.70 -2.49
CA GLN A 361 4.35 17.45 -3.30
C GLN A 361 4.51 16.10 -4.02
N ALA A 362 3.41 15.38 -4.16
CA ALA A 362 3.41 14.10 -4.83
C ALA A 362 2.11 13.87 -5.60
N VAL A 363 2.20 13.05 -6.64
CA VAL A 363 1.05 12.58 -7.42
C VAL A 363 0.99 11.06 -7.29
N TYR A 364 -0.17 10.54 -6.91
CA TYR A 364 -0.39 9.12 -6.72
C TYR A 364 -1.42 8.60 -7.69
N PHE A 365 -1.12 7.49 -8.36
CA PHE A 365 -2.15 6.71 -9.03
C PHE A 365 -2.69 5.65 -8.05
N ASN A 366 -3.98 5.71 -7.80
CA ASN A 366 -4.63 4.86 -6.79
C ASN A 366 -5.62 3.87 -7.42
N VAL A 367 -5.69 2.71 -6.79
CA VAL A 367 -6.74 1.72 -7.00
C VAL A 367 -7.46 1.52 -5.66
N GLY A 368 -8.78 1.75 -5.63
CA GLY A 368 -9.56 1.74 -4.41
C GLY A 368 -9.65 3.12 -3.74
N SER A 369 -9.85 3.12 -2.42
CA SER A 369 -10.16 4.34 -1.64
C SER A 369 -8.98 5.31 -1.52
N GLY A 370 -7.75 4.79 -1.51
CA GLY A 370 -6.54 5.57 -1.26
C GLY A 370 -6.31 5.91 0.22
N LEU A 371 -7.01 5.22 1.15
CA LEU A 371 -6.86 5.32 2.60
C LEU A 371 -6.16 4.08 3.15
#